data_07854bf011ebf84dca3d3a96de0ae220
#
_entry.id   07854bf011ebf84dca3d3a96de0ae220
#
_cell.length_a   1.000
_cell.length_b   1.000
_cell.length_c   1.000
_cell.angle_alpha   90.00
_cell.angle_beta   90.00
_cell.angle_gamma   90.00
#
_symmetry.space_group_name_H-M   'P 1'
#
loop_
_entity.id
_entity.type
_entity.pdbx_description
1 polymer ?
#
loop_
_entity_poly.entity_id
_entity_poly.type
_entity_poly.pdbx_seq_one_letter_code
_entity_poly.pdbx_strand_id
1 'polypeptide(L)'
;MLYDGDTLLLPYKKILLERQLLTLQKAQLLQGSAPCLADSCNSYLYYGLHYTGQEWVLREWAPHATAIFLLFEGNNWKKHTDYLFTQVGEENWELHLPKETLSHGMLYRLLVEWYGGGGERLPSHTKRAVQDPYSKVF
;
A
#
# COMPACT_ATOMS: atom_id res chain seq x y z
N MET A 1 -8.41 -7.20 31.76
CA MET A 1 -9.42 -7.60 30.74
C MET A 1 -10.12 -6.37 30.20
N LEU A 2 -10.58 -6.35 28.95
CA LEU A 2 -11.21 -5.18 28.29
C LEU A 2 -12.53 -4.69 28.94
N TYR A 3 -13.07 -5.42 29.92
CA TYR A 3 -14.34 -5.10 30.57
C TYR A 3 -14.26 -5.09 32.11
N ASP A 4 -13.03 -5.11 32.66
CA ASP A 4 -12.85 -5.08 34.10
C ASP A 4 -13.32 -3.72 34.66
N GLY A 5 -14.41 -3.75 35.40
CA GLY A 5 -15.02 -2.60 36.08
C GLY A 5 -16.25 -2.00 35.39
N ASP A 6 -16.61 -2.41 34.17
CA ASP A 6 -17.83 -1.93 33.52
C ASP A 6 -18.91 -3.00 33.49
N THR A 7 -19.89 -2.82 34.39
CA THR A 7 -21.02 -3.75 34.53
C THR A 7 -21.97 -3.78 33.33
N LEU A 8 -22.00 -2.71 32.52
CA LEU A 8 -22.82 -2.63 31.32
C LEU A 8 -22.28 -3.55 30.21
N LEU A 9 -21.01 -3.93 30.26
CA LEU A 9 -20.40 -4.84 29.30
C LEU A 9 -20.58 -6.32 29.65
N LEU A 10 -21.08 -6.66 30.87
CA LEU A 10 -21.27 -8.04 31.28
C LEU A 10 -22.13 -8.89 30.32
N PRO A 11 -23.28 -8.40 29.79
CA PRO A 11 -24.07 -9.16 28.82
C PRO A 11 -23.28 -9.51 27.51
N TYR A 12 -22.25 -8.75 27.19
CA TYR A 12 -21.46 -8.90 25.99
C TYR A 12 -20.14 -9.67 26.23
N LYS A 13 -19.90 -10.14 27.42
CA LYS A 13 -18.66 -10.81 27.83
C LYS A 13 -18.20 -11.88 26.85
N LYS A 14 -19.09 -12.75 26.38
CA LYS A 14 -18.77 -13.83 25.45
C LYS A 14 -18.23 -13.26 24.13
N ILE A 15 -18.92 -12.30 23.53
CA ILE A 15 -18.54 -11.66 22.27
C ILE A 15 -17.22 -10.92 22.41
N LEU A 16 -17.00 -10.24 23.53
CA LEU A 16 -15.75 -9.51 23.78
C LEU A 16 -14.57 -10.46 23.92
N LEU A 17 -14.74 -11.60 24.58
CA LEU A 17 -13.71 -12.63 24.68
C LEU A 17 -13.40 -13.26 23.32
N GLU A 18 -14.41 -13.60 22.52
CA GLU A 18 -14.22 -14.14 21.17
C GLU A 18 -13.44 -13.17 20.29
N ARG A 19 -13.78 -11.88 20.33
CA ARG A 19 -13.04 -10.83 19.58
C ARG A 19 -11.60 -10.69 20.06
N GLN A 20 -11.37 -10.72 21.36
CA GLN A 20 -10.02 -10.66 21.94
C GLN A 20 -9.17 -11.85 21.49
N LEU A 21 -9.72 -13.06 21.56
CA LEU A 21 -9.03 -14.26 21.07
C LEU A 21 -8.71 -14.19 19.59
N LEU A 22 -9.66 -13.74 18.77
CA LEU A 22 -9.43 -13.56 17.33
C LEU A 22 -8.32 -12.54 17.07
N THR A 23 -8.30 -11.42 17.80
CA THR A 23 -7.25 -10.40 17.70
C THR A 23 -5.88 -10.97 18.03
N LEU A 24 -5.78 -11.75 19.12
CA LEU A 24 -4.52 -12.39 19.52
C LEU A 24 -4.06 -13.41 18.48
N GLN A 25 -4.95 -14.25 17.96
CA GLN A 25 -4.63 -15.21 16.92
C GLN A 25 -4.12 -14.52 15.64
N LYS A 26 -4.78 -13.43 15.22
CA LYS A 26 -4.33 -12.65 14.05
C LYS A 26 -3.00 -11.96 14.29
N ALA A 27 -2.79 -11.40 15.48
CA ALA A 27 -1.51 -10.81 15.86
C ALA A 27 -0.37 -11.84 15.80
N GLN A 28 -0.57 -13.04 16.37
CA GLN A 28 0.39 -14.13 16.30
C GLN A 28 0.69 -14.59 14.86
N LEU A 29 -0.35 -14.70 14.04
CA LEU A 29 -0.19 -15.06 12.63
C LEU A 29 0.67 -14.04 11.87
N LEU A 30 0.40 -12.75 12.07
CA LEU A 30 1.15 -11.65 11.44
C LEU A 30 2.56 -11.52 12.00
N GLN A 31 2.74 -11.74 13.31
CA GLN A 31 4.05 -11.67 13.95
C GLN A 31 5.00 -12.77 13.43
N GLY A 32 4.49 -13.97 13.14
CA GLY A 32 5.30 -15.09 12.70
C GLY A 32 6.42 -15.42 13.71
N SER A 33 7.67 -15.40 13.25
CA SER A 33 8.85 -15.61 14.08
C SER A 33 9.49 -14.33 14.64
N ALA A 34 8.91 -13.14 14.37
CA ALA A 34 9.44 -11.88 14.86
C ALA A 34 9.27 -11.74 16.39
N PRO A 35 10.18 -11.04 17.10
CA PRO A 35 10.08 -10.84 18.55
C PRO A 35 8.79 -10.12 18.98
N CYS A 36 8.30 -9.20 18.18
CA CYS A 36 7.02 -8.53 18.40
C CYS A 36 6.31 -8.21 17.08
N LEU A 37 5.02 -7.83 17.16
CA LEU A 37 4.23 -7.50 15.96
C LEU A 37 4.81 -6.32 15.17
N ALA A 38 5.41 -5.34 15.84
CA ALA A 38 6.04 -4.19 15.19
C ALA A 38 7.23 -4.60 14.31
N ASP A 39 8.00 -5.61 14.73
CA ASP A 39 9.15 -6.11 13.98
C ASP A 39 8.76 -6.88 12.71
N SER A 40 7.51 -7.33 12.63
CA SER A 40 6.95 -7.95 11.41
C SER A 40 6.45 -6.94 10.38
N CYS A 41 6.35 -5.64 10.75
CA CYS A 41 5.89 -4.57 9.88
C CYS A 41 6.99 -4.09 8.93
N ASN A 42 7.37 -4.93 7.98
CA ASN A 42 8.47 -4.70 7.03
C ASN A 42 8.01 -4.47 5.59
N SER A 43 6.71 -4.30 5.35
CA SER A 43 6.13 -4.12 4.01
C SER A 43 6.76 -2.96 3.22
N TYR A 44 7.25 -1.92 3.91
CA TYR A 44 7.95 -0.78 3.31
C TYR A 44 9.28 -1.15 2.66
N LEU A 45 9.87 -2.30 3.01
CA LEU A 45 11.09 -2.83 2.37
C LEU A 45 10.78 -3.47 1.01
N TYR A 46 9.54 -3.88 0.79
CA TYR A 46 9.09 -4.51 -0.44
C TYR A 46 8.29 -3.55 -1.32
N TYR A 47 7.24 -2.94 -0.77
CA TYR A 47 6.36 -2.03 -1.51
C TYR A 47 6.91 -0.62 -1.63
N GLY A 48 6.38 0.12 -2.61
CA GLY A 48 6.79 1.46 -2.94
C GLY A 48 7.90 1.51 -3.97
N LEU A 49 8.50 2.67 -4.14
CA LEU A 49 9.56 2.91 -5.11
C LEU A 49 10.93 2.68 -4.50
N HIS A 50 11.68 1.76 -5.10
CA HIS A 50 13.04 1.40 -4.71
C HIS A 50 14.01 1.57 -5.87
N TYR A 51 15.23 2.03 -5.57
CA TYR A 51 16.33 2.06 -6.50
C TYR A 51 17.34 0.95 -6.18
N THR A 52 17.59 0.07 -7.13
CA THR A 52 18.47 -1.09 -6.94
C THR A 52 19.94 -0.81 -7.26
N GLY A 53 20.25 0.42 -7.72
CA GLY A 53 21.56 0.79 -8.25
C GLY A 53 21.65 0.69 -9.78
N GLN A 54 20.77 -0.08 -10.41
CA GLN A 54 20.71 -0.28 -11.86
C GLN A 54 19.36 0.13 -12.48
N GLU A 55 18.30 -0.06 -11.71
CA GLU A 55 16.92 0.21 -12.15
C GLU A 55 16.06 0.72 -10.99
N TRP A 56 14.91 1.29 -11.32
CA TRP A 56 13.83 1.59 -10.40
C TRP A 56 12.83 0.45 -10.39
N VAL A 57 12.43 0.01 -9.21
CA VAL A 57 11.38 -1.00 -9.04
C VAL A 57 10.27 -0.39 -8.21
N LEU A 58 9.07 -0.35 -8.75
CA LEU A 58 7.88 0.16 -8.06
C LEU A 58 6.91 -0.99 -7.84
N ARG A 59 6.58 -1.25 -6.57
CA ARG A 59 5.67 -2.33 -6.17
C ARG A 59 4.46 -1.78 -5.44
N GLU A 60 3.31 -2.32 -5.78
CA GLU A 60 2.03 -1.91 -5.21
C GLU A 60 1.15 -3.13 -4.91
N TRP A 61 0.38 -3.05 -3.83
CA TRP A 61 -0.64 -4.02 -3.49
C TRP A 61 -2.01 -3.53 -3.95
N ALA A 62 -2.65 -4.26 -4.83
CA ALA A 62 -3.95 -3.89 -5.38
C ALA A 62 -4.72 -5.14 -5.87
N PRO A 63 -5.35 -5.90 -4.95
CA PRO A 63 -5.96 -7.20 -5.25
C PRO A 63 -7.15 -7.13 -6.23
N HIS A 64 -7.79 -5.98 -6.35
CA HIS A 64 -8.95 -5.79 -7.24
C HIS A 64 -8.63 -4.96 -8.49
N ALA A 65 -7.37 -4.60 -8.69
CA ALA A 65 -6.97 -3.89 -9.90
C ALA A 65 -6.98 -4.81 -11.12
N THR A 66 -7.37 -4.27 -12.26
CA THR A 66 -7.27 -4.91 -13.58
C THR A 66 -6.07 -4.39 -14.36
N ALA A 67 -5.61 -3.19 -14.05
CA ALA A 67 -4.39 -2.58 -14.58
C ALA A 67 -3.90 -1.46 -13.66
N ILE A 68 -2.59 -1.24 -13.63
CA ILE A 68 -1.97 -0.10 -12.93
C ILE A 68 -0.97 0.55 -13.87
N PHE A 69 -1.00 1.87 -13.97
CA PHE A 69 -0.08 2.66 -14.77
C PHE A 69 0.63 3.70 -13.89
N LEU A 70 1.90 3.92 -14.18
CA LEU A 70 2.65 5.03 -13.61
C LEU A 70 2.37 6.30 -14.40
N LEU A 71 1.92 7.35 -13.72
CA LEU A 71 1.81 8.71 -14.24
C LEU A 71 2.85 9.58 -13.54
N PHE A 72 3.66 10.29 -14.29
CA PHE A 72 4.73 11.11 -13.75
C PHE A 72 5.08 12.29 -14.69
N GLU A 73 5.94 13.18 -14.22
CA GLU A 73 6.33 14.35 -14.99
C GLU A 73 6.93 13.99 -16.37
N GLY A 74 7.72 12.90 -16.43
CA GLY A 74 8.39 12.48 -17.66
C GLY A 74 7.45 11.97 -18.76
N ASN A 75 6.24 11.52 -18.43
CA ASN A 75 5.23 11.11 -19.41
C ASN A 75 4.06 12.11 -19.54
N ASN A 76 4.22 13.34 -19.02
CA ASN A 76 3.20 14.39 -19.00
C ASN A 76 1.88 13.93 -18.34
N TRP A 77 1.97 13.10 -17.31
CA TRP A 77 0.82 12.57 -16.55
C TRP A 77 -0.18 11.78 -17.40
N LYS A 78 0.30 11.15 -18.49
CA LYS A 78 -0.54 10.41 -19.43
C LYS A 78 -0.34 8.91 -19.28
N LYS A 79 -1.43 8.18 -19.42
CA LYS A 79 -1.43 6.72 -19.50
C LYS A 79 -0.64 6.26 -20.73
N HIS A 80 0.34 5.37 -20.53
CA HIS A 80 1.14 4.78 -21.59
C HIS A 80 1.50 3.33 -21.26
N THR A 81 1.54 2.47 -22.25
CA THR A 81 1.80 1.03 -22.09
C THR A 81 3.20 0.72 -21.58
N ASP A 82 4.19 1.56 -21.85
CA ASP A 82 5.56 1.38 -21.34
C ASP A 82 5.64 1.52 -19.82
N TYR A 83 4.62 2.11 -19.21
CA TYR A 83 4.50 2.32 -17.76
C TYR A 83 3.37 1.51 -17.13
N LEU A 84 2.98 0.43 -17.80
CA LEU A 84 2.02 -0.55 -17.28
C LEU A 84 2.73 -1.49 -16.32
N PHE A 85 2.16 -1.67 -15.14
CA PHE A 85 2.63 -2.67 -14.16
C PHE A 85 2.32 -4.09 -14.63
N THR A 86 3.19 -5.00 -14.28
CA THR A 86 2.97 -6.44 -14.42
C THR A 86 2.40 -6.99 -13.12
N GLN A 87 1.36 -7.81 -13.20
CA GLN A 87 0.82 -8.48 -12.04
C GLN A 87 1.74 -9.63 -11.61
N VAL A 88 2.09 -9.66 -10.31
CA VAL A 88 2.93 -10.67 -9.69
C VAL A 88 2.13 -11.40 -8.62
N GLY A 89 1.73 -12.64 -8.92
CA GLY A 89 0.75 -13.36 -8.10
C GLY A 89 -0.67 -12.79 -8.25
N GLU A 90 -1.48 -12.91 -7.20
CA GLU A 90 -2.90 -12.53 -7.27
C GLU A 90 -3.15 -11.05 -6.90
N GLU A 91 -2.30 -10.47 -6.05
CA GLU A 91 -2.59 -9.18 -5.42
C GLU A 91 -1.52 -8.11 -5.63
N ASN A 92 -0.33 -8.52 -6.10
CA ASN A 92 0.82 -7.65 -6.21
C ASN A 92 1.06 -7.21 -7.65
N TRP A 93 1.57 -5.99 -7.79
CA TRP A 93 1.90 -5.37 -9.06
C TRP A 93 3.31 -4.80 -9.00
N GLU A 94 4.06 -4.97 -10.07
CA GLU A 94 5.44 -4.54 -10.16
C GLU A 94 5.73 -3.84 -11.50
N LEU A 95 6.50 -2.77 -11.45
CA LEU A 95 7.00 -2.05 -12.62
C LEU A 95 8.50 -1.85 -12.48
N HIS A 96 9.25 -2.29 -13.49
CA HIS A 96 10.68 -2.07 -13.63
C HIS A 96 10.94 -0.96 -14.64
N LEU A 97 11.78 0.00 -14.28
CA LEU A 97 12.12 1.13 -15.12
C LEU A 97 13.64 1.33 -15.19
N PRO A 98 14.20 1.64 -16.35
CA PRO A 98 15.59 2.03 -16.46
C PRO A 98 15.94 3.18 -15.50
N LYS A 99 17.19 3.21 -15.04
CA LYS A 99 17.62 4.23 -14.04
C LYS A 99 17.43 5.67 -14.54
N GLU A 100 17.48 5.89 -15.83
CA GLU A 100 17.34 7.20 -16.48
C GLU A 100 15.89 7.69 -16.51
N THR A 101 14.91 6.82 -16.28
CA THR A 101 13.47 7.15 -16.39
C THR A 101 13.02 8.09 -15.28
N LEU A 102 13.51 7.87 -14.06
CA LEU A 102 13.15 8.68 -12.90
C LEU A 102 14.39 9.35 -12.32
N SER A 103 14.19 10.55 -11.78
CA SER A 103 15.21 11.29 -11.03
C SER A 103 14.72 11.65 -9.63
N HIS A 104 15.68 11.93 -8.74
CA HIS A 104 15.33 12.31 -7.37
C HIS A 104 14.48 13.57 -7.32
N GLY A 105 13.36 13.50 -6.60
CA GLY A 105 12.41 14.61 -6.46
C GLY A 105 11.33 14.68 -7.53
N MET A 106 11.39 13.83 -8.57
CA MET A 106 10.35 13.76 -9.59
C MET A 106 9.02 13.33 -8.98
N LEU A 107 7.94 13.99 -9.37
CA LEU A 107 6.60 13.70 -8.88
C LEU A 107 5.97 12.58 -9.71
N TYR A 108 5.24 11.71 -9.04
CA TYR A 108 4.52 10.61 -9.67
C TYR A 108 3.28 10.21 -8.89
N ARG A 109 2.35 9.54 -9.54
CA ARG A 109 1.15 8.92 -8.99
C ARG A 109 0.77 7.68 -9.80
N LEU A 110 -0.18 6.91 -9.32
CA LEU A 110 -0.67 5.72 -9.99
C LEU A 110 -2.08 5.97 -10.54
N LEU A 111 -2.31 5.52 -11.77
CA LEU A 111 -3.65 5.29 -12.30
C LEU A 111 -3.99 3.81 -12.07
N VAL A 112 -4.97 3.54 -11.24
CA VAL A 112 -5.44 2.19 -10.94
C VAL A 112 -6.78 1.99 -11.62
N GLU A 113 -6.88 0.95 -12.43
CA GLU A 113 -8.12 0.55 -13.08
C GLU A 113 -8.65 -0.73 -12.43
N TRP A 114 -9.96 -0.83 -12.32
CA TRP A 114 -10.69 -1.99 -11.81
C TRP A 114 -11.94 -2.22 -12.62
N TYR A 115 -12.61 -3.35 -12.42
CA TYR A 115 -13.85 -3.63 -13.13
C TYR A 115 -14.91 -2.51 -12.90
N GLY A 116 -15.30 -1.85 -13.99
CA GLY A 116 -16.28 -0.77 -13.98
C GLY A 116 -15.75 0.63 -13.63
N GLY A 117 -14.43 0.81 -13.44
CA GLY A 117 -13.89 2.14 -13.15
C GLY A 117 -12.38 2.22 -13.07
N GLY A 118 -11.92 3.38 -12.65
CA GLY A 118 -10.50 3.67 -12.42
C GLY A 118 -10.34 4.99 -11.67
N GLY A 119 -9.18 5.21 -11.12
CA GLY A 119 -8.86 6.45 -10.40
C GLY A 119 -7.37 6.63 -10.18
N GLU A 120 -6.98 7.88 -10.00
CA GLU A 120 -5.61 8.22 -9.67
C GLU A 120 -5.42 8.22 -8.15
N ARG A 121 -4.29 7.68 -7.70
CA ARG A 121 -3.95 7.66 -6.27
C ARG A 121 -2.44 7.78 -6.04
N LEU A 122 -2.07 8.16 -4.84
CA LEU A 122 -0.70 8.00 -4.36
C LEU A 122 -0.42 6.52 -4.07
N PRO A 123 0.82 6.06 -4.27
CA PRO A 123 1.24 4.73 -3.83
C PRO A 123 1.04 4.53 -2.33
N SER A 124 0.71 3.31 -1.91
CA SER A 124 0.46 2.97 -0.51
C SER A 124 1.67 3.22 0.41
N HIS A 125 2.90 3.08 -0.12
CA HIS A 125 4.16 3.29 0.60
C HIS A 125 4.90 4.53 0.11
N THR A 126 4.19 5.65 0.00
CA THR A 126 4.75 6.94 -0.40
C THR A 126 5.66 7.50 0.69
N LYS A 127 6.93 7.77 0.37
CA LYS A 127 7.90 8.36 1.31
C LYS A 127 7.73 9.86 1.51
N ARG A 128 7.29 10.56 0.48
CA ARG A 128 7.03 12.01 0.49
C ARG A 128 5.83 12.32 -0.39
N ALA A 129 4.88 13.03 0.13
CA ALA A 129 3.75 13.59 -0.63
C ALA A 129 3.89 15.10 -0.73
N VAL A 130 3.53 15.65 -1.88
CA VAL A 130 3.50 17.09 -2.13
C VAL A 130 2.05 17.44 -2.51
N GLN A 131 1.52 18.47 -1.86
CA GLN A 131 0.19 18.95 -2.18
C GLN A 131 0.23 19.72 -3.51
N ASP A 132 -0.76 19.49 -4.35
CA ASP A 132 -0.99 20.29 -5.54
C ASP A 132 -1.24 21.74 -5.14
N PRO A 133 -0.46 22.72 -5.66
CA PRO A 133 -0.65 24.13 -5.32
C PRO A 133 -2.03 24.69 -5.70
N TYR A 134 -2.74 24.00 -6.59
CA TYR A 134 -4.09 24.38 -7.03
C TYR A 134 -5.21 23.69 -6.22
N SER A 135 -4.91 22.67 -5.43
CA SER A 135 -5.91 22.02 -4.60
C SER A 135 -6.25 22.90 -3.40
N LYS A 136 -7.52 23.26 -3.25
CA LYS A 136 -8.01 23.94 -2.06
C LYS A 136 -8.13 22.92 -0.93
N VAL A 137 -7.45 23.18 0.19
CA VAL A 137 -7.71 22.49 1.44
C VAL A 137 -9.01 23.06 2.01
N PHE A 138 -10.01 22.22 2.17
CA PHE A 138 -11.24 22.56 2.89
C PHE A 138 -11.16 22.06 4.32
#